data_9e16fad4494fb3689dd69c636e90bb47
#
_entry.id   9e16fad4494fb3689dd69c636e90bb47
#
_cell.length_a   1.000
_cell.length_b   1.000
_cell.length_c   1.000
_cell.angle_alpha   90.00
_cell.angle_beta   90.00
_cell.angle_gamma   90.00
#
_symmetry.space_group_name_H-M   'P 1'
#
loop_
_entity.id
_entity.type
_entity.pdbx_description
1 polymer ?
#
loop_
_entity_poly.entity_id
_entity_poly.type
_entity_poly.pdbx_seq_one_letter_code
_entity_poly.pdbx_strand_id
1 'polypeptide(L)'
;LAGAAPGQASAKLDYKPSPLSLTGQEPNTLEDISGYNNFYEFGLGKEDPAANAGMLTTDPWTVKVDGMVDKPGDYALGDLIAGLPLEERIYRFRCVEAWAMVVPWIGVQLSGLLGRIGVQAGAKFVAFETLVRPEEMPGQTRGILDWPYREGLRLDEAMHPLTIMATGLYGEPMPNQNGAPIRLIVPWKYGFKSIKSIVRISLTDTMPQTTWNMQNPAEYGFYSNVNPTVDHPRWSQASERLIGSGLFGGRQETLMFNGYEDQVASLYAGMDLAKDY
;
A
#
# COMPACT_ATOMS: atom_id res chain seq x y z
N LEU A 1 -26.71 30.39 -11.48
CA LEU A 1 -25.93 30.44 -10.23
C LEU A 1 -26.29 29.21 -9.41
N ALA A 2 -25.61 28.10 -9.66
CA ALA A 2 -25.67 26.90 -8.80
C ALA A 2 -24.61 27.08 -7.69
N GLY A 3 -25.08 27.25 -6.46
CA GLY A 3 -24.22 27.32 -5.29
C GLY A 3 -23.57 25.97 -5.05
N ALA A 4 -22.25 25.94 -4.98
CA ALA A 4 -21.50 24.80 -4.47
C ALA A 4 -21.93 24.58 -3.01
N ALA A 5 -22.36 23.36 -2.67
CA ALA A 5 -22.58 22.98 -1.30
C ALA A 5 -21.25 23.12 -0.51
N PRO A 6 -21.30 23.64 0.74
CA PRO A 6 -20.10 23.71 1.55
C PRO A 6 -19.60 22.29 1.79
N GLY A 7 -18.35 22.00 1.39
CA GLY A 7 -17.69 20.74 1.70
C GLY A 7 -17.73 20.51 3.22
N GLN A 8 -18.29 19.38 3.65
CA GLN A 8 -18.16 18.94 5.04
C GLN A 8 -16.67 18.83 5.33
N ALA A 9 -16.19 19.60 6.30
CA ALA A 9 -14.85 19.45 6.81
C ALA A 9 -14.71 18.00 7.30
N SER A 10 -13.80 17.27 6.69
CA SER A 10 -13.46 15.91 7.10
C SER A 10 -13.06 15.92 8.57
N ALA A 11 -13.65 15.06 9.38
CA ALA A 11 -13.30 14.96 10.79
C ALA A 11 -11.85 14.45 10.90
N LYS A 12 -10.99 15.20 11.60
CA LYS A 12 -9.62 14.78 11.86
C LYS A 12 -9.60 13.43 12.55
N LEU A 13 -8.65 12.57 12.17
CA LEU A 13 -8.46 11.28 12.80
C LEU A 13 -7.84 11.45 14.19
N ASP A 14 -8.30 10.65 15.15
CA ASP A 14 -7.67 10.56 16.47
C ASP A 14 -6.57 9.49 16.44
N TYR A 15 -5.32 9.92 16.36
CA TYR A 15 -4.16 9.04 16.23
C TYR A 15 -3.01 9.47 17.16
N LYS A 16 -2.04 8.59 17.32
CA LYS A 16 -0.81 8.88 18.09
C LYS A 16 0.41 8.78 17.16
N PRO A 17 1.42 9.66 17.34
CA PRO A 17 2.73 9.48 16.71
C PRO A 17 3.34 8.13 17.13
N SER A 18 3.95 7.43 16.20
CA SER A 18 4.57 6.14 16.44
C SER A 18 6.10 6.26 16.52
N PRO A 19 6.75 5.56 17.47
CA PRO A 19 8.21 5.47 17.53
C PRO A 19 8.80 4.72 16.33
N LEU A 20 7.95 4.06 15.52
CA LEU A 20 8.37 3.35 14.31
C LEU A 20 8.40 4.23 13.05
N SER A 21 8.27 5.55 13.19
CA SER A 21 8.60 6.54 12.16
C SER A 21 10.13 6.69 12.09
N LEU A 22 10.80 5.79 11.37
CA LEU A 22 12.25 5.58 11.46
C LEU A 22 13.08 6.38 10.44
N THR A 23 12.43 7.13 9.54
CA THR A 23 13.16 7.72 8.40
C THR A 23 14.04 8.92 8.77
N GLY A 24 13.68 9.67 9.79
CA GLY A 24 14.31 10.95 10.11
C GLY A 24 14.20 12.03 9.02
N GLN A 25 13.40 11.79 7.97
CA GLN A 25 13.19 12.69 6.84
C GLN A 25 11.84 13.39 6.98
N GLU A 26 11.80 14.64 6.51
CA GLU A 26 10.54 15.40 6.46
C GLU A 26 9.59 14.80 5.42
N PRO A 27 8.28 14.71 5.73
CA PRO A 27 7.28 14.29 4.75
C PRO A 27 7.21 15.23 3.55
N ASN A 28 6.91 14.66 2.39
CA ASN A 28 6.50 15.41 1.21
C ASN A 28 5.24 16.23 1.50
N THR A 29 4.93 17.21 0.65
CA THR A 29 3.66 17.93 0.77
C THR A 29 2.46 17.03 0.44
N LEU A 30 1.28 17.38 0.95
CA LEU A 30 0.04 16.70 0.56
C LEU A 30 -0.21 16.80 -0.95
N GLU A 31 0.14 17.93 -1.57
CA GLU A 31 0.02 18.16 -3.01
C GLU A 31 0.87 17.16 -3.80
N ASP A 32 2.14 16.95 -3.43
CA ASP A 32 3.01 15.96 -4.06
C ASP A 32 2.43 14.55 -3.97
N ILE A 33 1.98 14.16 -2.77
CA ILE A 33 1.50 12.81 -2.49
C ILE A 33 0.15 12.53 -3.16
N SER A 34 -0.76 13.50 -3.17
CA SER A 34 -2.08 13.35 -3.77
C SER A 34 -2.09 13.59 -5.28
N GLY A 35 -1.10 14.30 -5.82
CA GLY A 35 -1.01 14.66 -7.23
C GLY A 35 -0.19 13.69 -8.09
N TYR A 36 0.60 12.78 -7.49
CA TYR A 36 1.50 11.90 -8.21
C TYR A 36 1.33 10.45 -7.77
N ASN A 37 0.52 9.67 -8.49
CA ASN A 37 0.09 8.34 -8.07
C ASN A 37 0.15 7.31 -9.20
N ASN A 38 0.41 6.05 -8.83
CA ASN A 38 0.13 4.89 -9.65
C ASN A 38 -1.12 4.19 -9.10
N PHE A 39 -2.27 4.39 -9.74
CA PHE A 39 -3.51 3.73 -9.38
C PHE A 39 -4.29 3.47 -10.67
N TYR A 40 -3.95 2.35 -11.33
CA TYR A 40 -4.37 2.04 -12.70
C TYR A 40 -5.86 1.89 -12.87
N GLU A 41 -6.58 1.63 -11.80
CA GLU A 41 -8.04 1.65 -11.73
C GLU A 41 -8.62 3.01 -12.14
N PHE A 42 -7.83 4.11 -11.99
CA PHE A 42 -8.24 5.46 -12.38
C PHE A 42 -7.52 5.99 -13.63
N GLY A 43 -6.49 5.29 -14.11
CA GLY A 43 -5.75 5.68 -15.31
C GLY A 43 -4.26 5.39 -15.21
N LEU A 44 -3.53 5.59 -16.32
CA LEU A 44 -2.11 5.23 -16.44
C LEU A 44 -1.15 6.38 -16.13
N GLY A 45 -1.61 7.61 -16.31
CA GLY A 45 -0.84 8.80 -15.98
C GLY A 45 -0.76 9.00 -14.47
N LYS A 46 0.32 9.67 -14.00
CA LYS A 46 0.53 9.93 -12.57
C LYS A 46 -0.52 10.89 -11.99
N GLU A 47 -1.10 11.73 -12.80
CA GLU A 47 -2.14 12.72 -12.43
C GLU A 47 -3.56 12.16 -12.59
N ASP A 48 -3.73 11.07 -13.38
CA ASP A 48 -5.05 10.48 -13.64
C ASP A 48 -5.80 10.10 -12.37
N PRO A 49 -5.19 9.48 -11.35
CA PRO A 49 -5.90 9.14 -10.12
C PRO A 49 -6.45 10.38 -9.40
N ALA A 50 -5.70 11.47 -9.32
CA ALA A 50 -6.18 12.71 -8.72
C ALA A 50 -7.38 13.30 -9.48
N ALA A 51 -7.36 13.21 -10.82
CA ALA A 51 -8.43 13.72 -11.67
C ALA A 51 -9.70 12.85 -11.64
N ASN A 52 -9.56 11.53 -11.53
CA ASN A 52 -10.66 10.58 -11.75
C ASN A 52 -11.19 9.92 -10.46
N ALA A 53 -10.41 9.88 -9.37
CA ALA A 53 -10.81 9.14 -8.16
C ALA A 53 -11.96 9.80 -7.37
N GLY A 54 -12.33 11.03 -7.70
CA GLY A 54 -13.49 11.71 -7.06
C GLY A 54 -14.83 10.97 -7.22
N MET A 55 -14.93 10.04 -8.17
CA MET A 55 -16.12 9.22 -8.38
C MET A 55 -16.24 8.05 -7.40
N LEU A 56 -15.15 7.66 -6.74
CA LEU A 56 -15.13 6.50 -5.84
C LEU A 56 -15.94 6.76 -4.57
N THR A 57 -16.96 5.95 -4.35
CA THR A 57 -17.74 5.90 -3.11
C THR A 57 -17.03 5.00 -2.09
N THR A 58 -16.66 5.57 -0.94
CA THR A 58 -15.91 4.88 0.11
C THR A 58 -16.70 4.62 1.40
N ASP A 59 -17.95 5.05 1.45
CA ASP A 59 -18.88 4.80 2.55
C ASP A 59 -20.29 4.48 2.02
N PRO A 60 -20.87 3.33 2.39
CA PRO A 60 -20.32 2.29 3.24
C PRO A 60 -19.20 1.48 2.56
N TRP A 61 -18.26 0.93 3.35
CA TRP A 61 -17.20 0.06 2.87
C TRP A 61 -17.16 -1.26 3.63
N THR A 62 -17.14 -2.35 2.88
CA THR A 62 -17.12 -3.71 3.42
C THR A 62 -15.85 -4.43 2.97
N VAL A 63 -15.22 -5.15 3.89
CA VAL A 63 -14.06 -6.00 3.64
C VAL A 63 -14.45 -7.44 3.94
N LYS A 64 -14.37 -8.30 2.92
CA LYS A 64 -14.54 -9.74 3.08
C LYS A 64 -13.28 -10.34 3.68
N VAL A 65 -13.46 -11.13 4.73
CA VAL A 65 -12.40 -11.91 5.38
C VAL A 65 -12.70 -13.39 5.20
N ASP A 66 -11.78 -14.15 4.62
CA ASP A 66 -11.96 -15.58 4.38
C ASP A 66 -10.63 -16.38 4.40
N GLY A 67 -10.70 -17.66 3.98
CA GLY A 67 -9.58 -18.57 4.01
C GLY A 67 -9.30 -19.14 5.40
N MET A 68 -8.03 -19.26 5.76
CA MET A 68 -7.59 -19.90 7.02
C MET A 68 -7.67 -18.93 8.22
N VAL A 69 -8.89 -18.50 8.54
CA VAL A 69 -9.21 -17.59 9.65
C VAL A 69 -10.25 -18.21 10.58
N ASP A 70 -10.23 -17.82 11.86
CA ASP A 70 -11.21 -18.31 12.84
C ASP A 70 -12.57 -17.61 12.71
N LYS A 71 -12.58 -16.38 12.22
CA LYS A 71 -13.76 -15.52 12.13
C LYS A 71 -13.93 -14.99 10.69
N PRO A 72 -14.33 -15.87 9.74
CA PRO A 72 -14.64 -15.43 8.39
C PRO A 72 -15.93 -14.61 8.37
N GLY A 73 -16.06 -13.68 7.42
CA GLY A 73 -17.26 -12.87 7.24
C GLY A 73 -17.04 -11.62 6.43
N ASP A 74 -18.11 -10.87 6.23
CA ASP A 74 -18.09 -9.54 5.64
C ASP A 74 -18.16 -8.50 6.76
N TYR A 75 -17.12 -7.68 6.88
CA TYR A 75 -16.98 -6.71 7.95
C TYR A 75 -17.13 -5.30 7.40
N ALA A 76 -17.99 -4.50 8.02
CA ALA A 76 -17.90 -3.05 7.82
C ALA A 76 -16.49 -2.57 8.24
N LEU A 77 -15.90 -1.67 7.46
CA LEU A 77 -14.52 -1.22 7.72
C LEU A 77 -14.35 -0.69 9.15
N GLY A 78 -15.33 0.11 9.61
CA GLY A 78 -15.31 0.64 10.97
C GLY A 78 -15.23 -0.45 12.05
N ASP A 79 -16.01 -1.54 11.89
CA ASP A 79 -16.02 -2.67 12.83
C ASP A 79 -14.71 -3.48 12.77
N LEU A 80 -14.13 -3.60 11.56
CA LEU A 80 -12.89 -4.33 11.36
C LEU A 80 -11.70 -3.70 12.09
N ILE A 81 -11.66 -2.36 12.16
CA ILE A 81 -10.56 -1.62 12.81
C ILE A 81 -10.91 -1.06 14.19
N ALA A 82 -12.17 -1.16 14.65
CA ALA A 82 -12.65 -0.57 15.89
C ALA A 82 -11.77 -0.98 17.09
N GLY A 83 -11.32 0.01 17.89
CA GLY A 83 -10.51 -0.25 19.09
C GLY A 83 -9.06 -0.72 18.82
N LEU A 84 -8.63 -0.81 17.55
CA LEU A 84 -7.20 -0.90 17.24
C LEU A 84 -6.58 0.49 17.32
N PRO A 85 -5.36 0.63 17.87
CA PRO A 85 -4.72 1.94 17.96
C PRO A 85 -4.36 2.45 16.57
N LEU A 86 -4.84 3.68 16.25
CA LEU A 86 -4.39 4.42 15.07
C LEU A 86 -3.06 5.09 15.39
N GLU A 87 -2.08 4.88 14.52
CA GLU A 87 -0.74 5.45 14.65
C GLU A 87 -0.35 6.19 13.38
N GLU A 88 0.35 7.32 13.54
CA GLU A 88 1.04 7.96 12.44
C GLU A 88 2.41 7.32 12.24
N ARG A 89 2.69 6.94 11.01
CA ARG A 89 3.92 6.32 10.56
C ARG A 89 4.51 7.14 9.41
N ILE A 90 5.57 7.89 9.69
CA ILE A 90 6.32 8.62 8.66
C ILE A 90 7.28 7.64 8.01
N TYR A 91 6.94 7.20 6.81
CA TYR A 91 7.66 6.17 6.08
C TYR A 91 8.22 6.67 4.77
N ARG A 92 9.43 6.21 4.44
CA ARG A 92 9.91 6.21 3.04
C ARG A 92 8.99 5.31 2.23
N PHE A 93 8.66 5.74 1.02
CA PHE A 93 7.82 5.00 0.09
C PHE A 93 8.46 5.02 -1.29
N ARG A 94 8.82 3.86 -1.82
CA ARG A 94 9.64 3.69 -3.02
C ARG A 94 8.87 2.95 -4.11
N CYS A 95 8.71 3.59 -5.25
CA CYS A 95 8.15 2.94 -6.44
C CYS A 95 9.21 2.13 -7.18
N VAL A 96 8.81 1.01 -7.78
CA VAL A 96 9.66 0.23 -8.68
C VAL A 96 10.17 1.06 -9.87
N GLU A 97 9.47 2.11 -10.26
CA GLU A 97 9.85 3.08 -11.31
C GLU A 97 10.98 4.06 -10.91
N ALA A 98 11.70 3.77 -9.84
CA ALA A 98 12.84 4.55 -9.36
C ALA A 98 12.52 5.99 -8.95
N TRP A 99 11.38 6.20 -8.28
CA TRP A 99 11.05 7.43 -7.58
C TRP A 99 10.56 7.15 -6.15
N ALA A 100 10.69 8.11 -5.27
CA ALA A 100 10.38 7.97 -3.85
C ALA A 100 9.70 9.20 -3.28
N MET A 101 8.97 8.98 -2.17
CA MET A 101 8.35 9.98 -1.31
C MET A 101 8.57 9.61 0.14
N VAL A 102 8.35 10.55 1.04
CA VAL A 102 8.18 10.33 2.47
C VAL A 102 6.75 10.70 2.84
N VAL A 103 6.02 9.75 3.41
CA VAL A 103 4.57 9.87 3.60
C VAL A 103 4.20 9.63 5.06
N PRO A 104 3.44 10.54 5.70
CA PRO A 104 2.92 10.38 7.06
C PRO A 104 1.60 9.60 7.04
N TRP A 105 1.69 8.28 6.91
CA TRP A 105 0.53 7.39 6.92
C TRP A 105 -0.10 7.30 8.31
N ILE A 106 -1.43 7.24 8.36
CA ILE A 106 -2.18 6.95 9.58
C ILE A 106 -2.91 5.63 9.38
N GLY A 107 -2.71 4.69 10.29
CA GLY A 107 -3.31 3.37 10.19
C GLY A 107 -3.14 2.52 11.44
N VAL A 108 -3.60 1.28 11.33
CA VAL A 108 -3.47 0.25 12.36
C VAL A 108 -2.44 -0.79 11.95
N GLN A 109 -1.76 -1.41 12.89
CA GLN A 109 -0.89 -2.54 12.56
C GLN A 109 -1.71 -3.69 11.97
N LEU A 110 -1.24 -4.27 10.85
CA LEU A 110 -1.92 -5.41 10.24
C LEU A 110 -1.97 -6.62 11.19
N SER A 111 -0.93 -6.83 11.99
CA SER A 111 -0.91 -7.89 13.01
C SER A 111 -2.05 -7.77 14.02
N GLY A 112 -2.45 -6.56 14.41
CA GLY A 112 -3.60 -6.34 15.29
C GLY A 112 -4.92 -6.75 14.64
N LEU A 113 -5.11 -6.43 13.36
CA LEU A 113 -6.26 -6.85 12.57
C LEU A 113 -6.29 -8.38 12.41
N LEU A 114 -5.14 -8.99 12.04
CA LEU A 114 -5.02 -10.44 11.91
C LEU A 114 -5.30 -11.17 13.25
N GLY A 115 -4.83 -10.62 14.37
CA GLY A 115 -5.16 -11.13 15.70
C GLY A 115 -6.66 -11.10 16.02
N ARG A 116 -7.39 -10.10 15.53
CA ARG A 116 -8.83 -9.97 15.70
C ARG A 116 -9.62 -11.04 14.95
N ILE A 117 -9.26 -11.29 13.68
CA ILE A 117 -9.95 -12.29 12.85
C ILE A 117 -9.51 -13.72 13.17
N GLY A 118 -8.40 -13.88 13.87
CA GLY A 118 -7.80 -15.17 14.21
C GLY A 118 -7.11 -15.83 13.02
N VAL A 119 -5.83 -16.16 13.18
CA VAL A 119 -5.03 -16.83 12.16
C VAL A 119 -4.97 -18.31 12.48
N GLN A 120 -5.48 -19.17 11.59
CA GLN A 120 -5.45 -20.62 11.79
C GLN A 120 -4.03 -21.19 11.60
N ALA A 121 -3.74 -22.25 12.33
CA ALA A 121 -2.50 -22.98 12.20
C ALA A 121 -2.31 -23.50 10.76
N GLY A 122 -1.12 -23.27 10.19
CA GLY A 122 -0.79 -23.65 8.81
C GLY A 122 -0.99 -22.52 7.78
N ALA A 123 -1.65 -21.41 8.10
CA ALA A 123 -1.64 -20.23 7.26
C ALA A 123 -0.20 -19.72 7.08
N LYS A 124 0.19 -19.45 5.84
CA LYS A 124 1.55 -19.01 5.49
C LYS A 124 1.58 -17.66 4.78
N PHE A 125 0.46 -17.29 4.19
CA PHE A 125 0.33 -16.08 3.38
C PHE A 125 -0.97 -15.35 3.68
N VAL A 126 -0.95 -14.04 3.43
CA VAL A 126 -2.12 -13.17 3.41
C VAL A 126 -2.27 -12.62 2.00
N ALA A 127 -3.42 -12.81 1.39
CA ALA A 127 -3.78 -12.31 0.08
C ALA A 127 -4.79 -11.17 0.20
N PHE A 128 -4.71 -10.21 -0.71
CA PHE A 128 -5.57 -9.02 -0.74
C PHE A 128 -6.13 -8.79 -2.14
N GLU A 129 -7.33 -8.24 -2.22
CA GLU A 129 -7.94 -7.80 -3.49
C GLU A 129 -8.48 -6.37 -3.38
N THR A 130 -8.28 -5.60 -4.45
CA THR A 130 -8.87 -4.27 -4.65
C THR A 130 -10.32 -4.39 -5.13
N LEU A 131 -11.12 -3.38 -4.86
CA LEU A 131 -12.49 -3.23 -5.37
C LEU A 131 -12.52 -3.31 -6.91
N VAL A 132 -13.50 -4.03 -7.45
CA VAL A 132 -13.88 -3.96 -8.86
C VAL A 132 -15.20 -3.23 -8.98
N ARG A 133 -15.15 -2.02 -9.53
CA ARG A 133 -16.31 -1.15 -9.75
C ARG A 133 -16.05 -0.22 -10.94
N PRO A 134 -16.13 -0.76 -12.18
CA PRO A 134 -15.72 -0.02 -13.39
C PRO A 134 -16.44 1.31 -13.60
N GLU A 135 -17.68 1.45 -13.10
CA GLU A 135 -18.45 2.68 -13.16
C GLU A 135 -17.86 3.83 -12.33
N GLU A 136 -17.10 3.51 -11.28
CA GLU A 136 -16.40 4.48 -10.44
C GLU A 136 -14.88 4.44 -10.63
N MET A 137 -14.37 3.37 -11.26
CA MET A 137 -12.94 3.10 -11.51
C MET A 137 -12.71 2.86 -13.01
N PRO A 138 -12.72 3.91 -13.84
CA PRO A 138 -12.76 3.81 -15.30
C PRO A 138 -11.56 3.09 -15.93
N GLY A 139 -10.42 3.03 -15.23
CA GLY A 139 -9.24 2.27 -15.69
C GLY A 139 -9.50 0.77 -15.76
N GLN A 140 -10.45 0.24 -14.97
CA GLN A 140 -10.82 -1.18 -14.99
C GLN A 140 -11.58 -1.61 -16.25
N THR A 141 -12.08 -0.68 -17.05
CA THR A 141 -12.67 -0.98 -18.36
C THR A 141 -11.62 -1.30 -19.44
N ARG A 142 -10.34 -1.01 -19.13
CA ARG A 142 -9.22 -1.23 -20.03
C ARG A 142 -8.57 -2.59 -19.73
N GLY A 143 -8.28 -3.37 -20.75
CA GLY A 143 -7.63 -4.69 -20.63
C GLY A 143 -6.11 -4.60 -20.36
N ILE A 144 -5.68 -3.72 -19.46
CA ILE A 144 -4.27 -3.50 -19.15
C ILE A 144 -3.77 -4.48 -18.09
N LEU A 145 -4.63 -4.74 -17.09
CA LEU A 145 -4.40 -5.70 -16.01
C LEU A 145 -5.59 -6.67 -15.93
N ASP A 146 -5.35 -7.82 -15.31
CA ASP A 146 -6.40 -8.76 -14.92
C ASP A 146 -6.98 -8.32 -13.59
N TRP A 147 -8.21 -7.78 -13.62
CA TRP A 147 -8.90 -7.28 -12.44
C TRP A 147 -9.61 -8.38 -11.65
N PRO A 148 -9.72 -8.31 -10.33
CA PRO A 148 -9.23 -7.27 -9.42
C PRO A 148 -7.70 -7.23 -9.36
N TYR A 149 -7.16 -6.07 -8.96
CA TYR A 149 -5.75 -6.00 -8.54
C TYR A 149 -5.55 -6.85 -7.29
N ARG A 150 -4.52 -7.71 -7.31
CA ARG A 150 -4.23 -8.70 -6.27
C ARG A 150 -2.82 -8.52 -5.76
N GLU A 151 -2.67 -8.65 -4.46
CA GLU A 151 -1.38 -8.68 -3.79
C GLU A 151 -1.32 -9.73 -2.68
N GLY A 152 -0.10 -10.04 -2.25
CA GLY A 152 0.12 -10.99 -1.16
C GLY A 152 1.40 -10.72 -0.38
N LEU A 153 1.40 -11.19 0.85
CA LEU A 153 2.54 -11.17 1.76
C LEU A 153 2.72 -12.55 2.37
N ARG A 154 3.95 -12.91 2.73
CA ARG A 154 4.16 -13.98 3.71
C ARG A 154 3.55 -13.56 5.05
N LEU A 155 3.13 -14.52 5.85
CA LEU A 155 2.51 -14.25 7.14
C LEU A 155 3.44 -13.49 8.10
N ASP A 156 4.73 -13.79 8.10
CA ASP A 156 5.73 -13.09 8.92
C ASP A 156 5.92 -11.62 8.48
N GLU A 157 5.86 -11.32 7.18
CA GLU A 157 5.84 -9.96 6.65
C GLU A 157 4.55 -9.21 7.07
N ALA A 158 3.41 -9.88 6.99
CA ALA A 158 2.12 -9.33 7.40
C ALA A 158 2.05 -9.06 8.92
N MET A 159 2.69 -9.90 9.72
CA MET A 159 2.76 -9.77 11.18
C MET A 159 3.83 -8.79 11.65
N HIS A 160 4.71 -8.33 10.76
CA HIS A 160 5.80 -7.42 11.12
C HIS A 160 5.28 -6.05 11.61
N PRO A 161 5.85 -5.46 12.67
CA PRO A 161 5.36 -4.20 13.24
C PRO A 161 5.33 -3.00 12.28
N LEU A 162 6.16 -3.01 11.23
CA LEU A 162 6.16 -1.96 10.20
C LEU A 162 5.04 -2.10 9.17
N THR A 163 4.37 -3.25 9.08
CA THR A 163 3.25 -3.46 8.16
C THR A 163 1.97 -2.90 8.74
N ILE A 164 1.36 -1.94 8.05
CA ILE A 164 0.12 -1.29 8.51
C ILE A 164 -0.98 -1.32 7.44
N MET A 165 -2.22 -1.25 7.92
CA MET A 165 -3.41 -0.94 7.13
C MET A 165 -3.71 0.55 7.33
N ALA A 166 -3.37 1.37 6.33
CA ALA A 166 -3.53 2.82 6.41
C ALA A 166 -4.94 3.24 5.99
N THR A 167 -5.55 4.12 6.79
CA THR A 167 -6.87 4.71 6.57
C THR A 167 -6.82 6.23 6.45
N GLY A 168 -5.64 6.82 6.58
CA GLY A 168 -5.45 8.27 6.48
C GLY A 168 -4.01 8.66 6.26
N LEU A 169 -3.83 9.96 6.06
CA LEU A 169 -2.55 10.64 5.99
C LEU A 169 -2.73 12.13 6.36
N TYR A 170 -1.69 12.77 6.89
CA TYR A 170 -1.71 14.18 7.33
C TYR A 170 -2.85 14.54 8.33
N GLY A 171 -3.27 13.61 9.18
CA GLY A 171 -4.34 13.84 10.15
C GLY A 171 -5.76 13.68 9.60
N GLU A 172 -5.91 13.42 8.30
CA GLU A 172 -7.19 13.34 7.59
C GLU A 172 -7.45 11.92 7.08
N PRO A 173 -8.72 11.54 6.82
CA PRO A 173 -9.03 10.32 6.10
C PRO A 173 -8.32 10.24 4.75
N MET A 174 -8.05 9.01 4.31
CA MET A 174 -7.32 8.73 3.07
C MET A 174 -8.01 9.37 1.86
N PRO A 175 -7.31 10.19 1.05
CA PRO A 175 -7.82 10.62 -0.23
C PRO A 175 -8.04 9.45 -1.20
N ASN A 176 -9.06 9.51 -2.03
CA ASN A 176 -9.43 8.44 -2.94
C ASN A 176 -8.25 7.99 -3.83
N GLN A 177 -7.53 8.94 -4.43
CA GLN A 177 -6.37 8.67 -5.29
C GLN A 177 -5.19 8.04 -4.56
N ASN A 178 -5.16 8.12 -3.23
CA ASN A 178 -4.12 7.50 -2.40
C ASN A 178 -4.50 6.10 -1.90
N GLY A 179 -5.69 5.59 -2.28
CA GLY A 179 -6.12 4.24 -1.97
C GLY A 179 -7.19 4.10 -0.90
N ALA A 180 -8.06 5.14 -0.75
CA ALA A 180 -9.18 5.13 0.18
C ALA A 180 -10.10 3.91 0.01
N PRO A 181 -10.82 3.55 1.09
CA PRO A 181 -10.72 4.07 2.45
C PRO A 181 -9.66 3.34 3.27
N ILE A 182 -9.09 2.24 2.76
CA ILE A 182 -8.08 1.42 3.42
C ILE A 182 -7.11 0.82 2.40
N ARG A 183 -5.83 0.89 2.72
CA ARG A 183 -4.76 0.33 1.92
C ARG A 183 -3.67 -0.32 2.78
N LEU A 184 -2.90 -1.22 2.17
CA LEU A 184 -1.71 -1.80 2.77
C LEU A 184 -0.52 -0.83 2.62
N ILE A 185 0.36 -0.79 3.63
CA ILE A 185 1.67 -0.16 3.56
C ILE A 185 2.73 -1.12 4.09
N VAL A 186 3.71 -1.42 3.24
CA VAL A 186 4.88 -2.25 3.54
C VAL A 186 6.12 -1.47 3.11
N PRO A 187 6.74 -0.67 4.01
CA PRO A 187 7.68 0.39 3.64
C PRO A 187 8.98 -0.11 3.03
N TRP A 188 9.39 -1.34 3.27
CA TRP A 188 10.62 -1.93 2.73
C TRP A 188 10.46 -2.61 1.36
N LYS A 189 9.22 -2.67 0.85
CA LYS A 189 8.89 -3.24 -0.45
C LYS A 189 8.56 -2.15 -1.46
N TYR A 190 8.70 -2.46 -2.74
CA TYR A 190 8.23 -1.55 -3.80
C TYR A 190 6.74 -1.25 -3.65
N GLY A 191 6.36 -0.01 -3.95
CA GLY A 191 5.04 0.56 -3.66
C GLY A 191 3.85 -0.19 -4.25
N PHE A 192 4.02 -0.96 -5.32
CA PHE A 192 2.94 -1.74 -5.88
C PHE A 192 2.47 -2.90 -4.97
N LYS A 193 3.33 -3.35 -4.05
CA LYS A 193 2.98 -4.30 -3.00
C LYS A 193 1.98 -3.74 -1.98
N SER A 194 1.93 -2.43 -1.87
CA SER A 194 1.03 -1.69 -0.97
C SER A 194 -0.34 -1.45 -1.63
N ILE A 195 -1.08 -2.52 -1.83
CA ILE A 195 -2.40 -2.56 -2.50
C ILE A 195 -3.41 -1.59 -1.88
N LYS A 196 -4.27 -1.00 -2.73
CA LYS A 196 -5.19 0.10 -2.44
C LYS A 196 -6.64 -0.36 -2.45
N SER A 197 -7.53 0.39 -1.78
CA SER A 197 -8.99 0.21 -1.79
C SER A 197 -9.39 -1.27 -1.59
N ILE A 198 -8.87 -1.84 -0.49
CA ILE A 198 -8.99 -3.28 -0.20
C ILE A 198 -10.42 -3.64 0.16
N VAL A 199 -10.94 -4.69 -0.50
CA VAL A 199 -12.27 -5.28 -0.21
C VAL A 199 -12.20 -6.75 0.20
N ARG A 200 -11.01 -7.37 0.15
CA ARG A 200 -10.83 -8.76 0.60
C ARG A 200 -9.49 -8.98 1.24
N ILE A 201 -9.48 -9.74 2.32
CA ILE A 201 -8.31 -10.26 3.02
C ILE A 201 -8.52 -11.77 3.18
N SER A 202 -7.61 -12.58 2.62
CA SER A 202 -7.72 -14.04 2.65
C SER A 202 -6.42 -14.66 3.16
N LEU A 203 -6.50 -15.58 4.12
CA LEU A 203 -5.34 -16.32 4.60
C LEU A 203 -5.26 -17.69 3.93
N THR A 204 -4.04 -18.08 3.52
CA THR A 204 -3.80 -19.31 2.76
C THR A 204 -2.46 -19.95 3.13
N ASP A 205 -2.34 -21.26 2.91
CA ASP A 205 -1.09 -22.03 3.02
C ASP A 205 -0.25 -22.01 1.73
N THR A 206 -0.86 -21.54 0.64
CA THR A 206 -0.24 -21.49 -0.70
C THR A 206 0.07 -20.06 -1.08
N MET A 207 1.26 -19.84 -1.68
CA MET A 207 1.67 -18.50 -2.16
C MET A 207 0.64 -17.96 -3.18
N PRO A 208 0.01 -16.80 -2.89
CA PRO A 208 -0.98 -16.23 -3.79
C PRO A 208 -0.34 -15.65 -5.04
N GLN A 209 -1.08 -15.69 -6.13
CA GLN A 209 -0.69 -14.97 -7.34
C GLN A 209 -0.94 -13.48 -7.16
N THR A 210 0.03 -12.66 -7.58
CA THR A 210 -0.05 -11.21 -7.52
C THR A 210 -0.13 -10.61 -8.94
N THR A 211 -0.80 -9.47 -9.08
CA THR A 211 -1.13 -8.90 -10.39
C THR A 211 0.11 -8.68 -11.25
N TRP A 212 1.13 -8.00 -10.75
CA TRP A 212 2.32 -7.71 -11.55
C TRP A 212 3.15 -8.96 -11.84
N ASN A 213 3.24 -9.91 -10.90
CA ASN A 213 3.92 -11.18 -11.16
C ASN A 213 3.22 -11.99 -12.26
N MET A 214 1.87 -12.03 -12.26
CA MET A 214 1.10 -12.67 -13.35
C MET A 214 1.30 -11.95 -14.69
N GLN A 215 1.34 -10.62 -14.66
CA GLN A 215 1.49 -9.80 -15.88
C GLN A 215 2.87 -9.97 -16.52
N ASN A 216 3.93 -9.95 -15.71
CA ASN A 216 5.29 -10.14 -16.20
C ASN A 216 6.21 -10.71 -15.09
N PRO A 217 6.27 -12.02 -14.93
CA PRO A 217 7.05 -12.67 -13.87
C PRO A 217 8.58 -12.46 -14.00
N ALA A 218 9.06 -12.07 -15.19
CA ALA A 218 10.48 -11.74 -15.38
C ALA A 218 10.86 -10.35 -14.88
N GLU A 219 9.88 -9.48 -14.60
CA GLU A 219 10.11 -8.11 -14.14
C GLU A 219 9.69 -7.90 -12.67
N TYR A 220 8.70 -8.68 -12.20
CA TYR A 220 8.06 -8.46 -10.90
C TYR A 220 7.98 -9.76 -10.11
N GLY A 221 8.77 -9.86 -9.04
CA GLY A 221 8.74 -10.98 -8.12
C GLY A 221 7.63 -10.89 -7.08
N PHE A 222 7.42 -11.98 -6.35
CA PHE A 222 6.43 -12.02 -5.27
C PHE A 222 6.83 -11.12 -4.10
N TYR A 223 8.09 -11.17 -3.67
CA TYR A 223 8.56 -10.41 -2.51
C TYR A 223 8.72 -8.94 -2.82
N SER A 224 9.29 -8.60 -3.95
CA SER A 224 9.50 -7.23 -4.44
C SER A 224 10.02 -6.27 -3.36
N ASN A 225 11.02 -6.73 -2.65
CA ASN A 225 11.75 -5.92 -1.68
C ASN A 225 12.58 -4.87 -2.43
N VAL A 226 12.66 -3.66 -1.90
CA VAL A 226 13.54 -2.64 -2.47
C VAL A 226 14.99 -3.10 -2.36
N ASN A 227 15.62 -3.28 -3.53
CA ASN A 227 16.99 -3.78 -3.62
C ASN A 227 17.77 -2.99 -4.69
N PRO A 228 18.77 -2.15 -4.29
CA PRO A 228 19.55 -1.36 -5.21
C PRO A 228 20.48 -2.18 -6.11
N THR A 229 20.71 -3.46 -5.80
CA THR A 229 21.64 -4.34 -6.53
C THR A 229 20.93 -5.23 -7.56
N VAL A 230 19.60 -5.22 -7.61
CA VAL A 230 18.79 -5.96 -8.58
C VAL A 230 18.02 -4.96 -9.43
N ASP A 231 18.52 -4.73 -10.63
CA ASP A 231 17.93 -3.79 -11.57
C ASP A 231 16.61 -4.34 -12.16
N HIS A 232 15.68 -3.44 -12.47
CA HIS A 232 14.57 -3.76 -13.34
C HIS A 232 15.12 -3.97 -14.77
N PRO A 233 14.57 -4.89 -15.59
CA PRO A 233 15.09 -5.13 -16.94
C PRO A 233 15.19 -3.90 -17.85
N ARG A 234 14.45 -2.84 -17.53
CA ARG A 234 14.37 -1.60 -18.33
C ARG A 234 15.06 -0.38 -17.71
N TRP A 235 15.41 -0.42 -16.42
CA TRP A 235 16.08 0.70 -15.72
C TRP A 235 16.84 0.21 -14.48
N SER A 236 17.79 1.05 -14.01
CA SER A 236 18.55 0.76 -12.79
C SER A 236 17.74 1.09 -11.54
N GLN A 237 17.91 0.26 -10.52
CA GLN A 237 17.34 0.47 -9.18
C GLN A 237 18.34 1.08 -8.19
N ALA A 238 19.59 1.33 -8.62
CA ALA A 238 20.65 1.83 -7.75
C ALA A 238 20.40 3.25 -7.21
N SER A 239 19.58 4.04 -7.90
CA SER A 239 19.24 5.40 -7.46
C SER A 239 17.76 5.72 -7.68
N GLU A 240 17.27 6.71 -6.94
CA GLU A 240 15.86 7.10 -6.96
C GLU A 240 15.71 8.63 -7.06
N ARG A 241 14.65 9.08 -7.73
CA ARG A 241 14.27 10.48 -7.80
C ARG A 241 13.31 10.80 -6.66
N LEU A 242 13.59 11.84 -5.88
CA LEU A 242 12.67 12.33 -4.86
C LEU A 242 11.59 13.21 -5.51
N ILE A 243 10.34 12.89 -5.33
CA ILE A 243 9.21 13.74 -5.73
C ILE A 243 9.19 14.98 -4.83
N GLY A 244 8.77 16.13 -5.38
CA GLY A 244 8.68 17.39 -4.63
C GLY A 244 10.01 18.12 -4.44
N SER A 245 11.14 17.55 -4.85
CA SER A 245 12.47 18.16 -4.69
C SER A 245 12.79 19.29 -5.71
N GLY A 246 11.80 19.69 -6.53
CA GLY A 246 11.92 20.77 -7.52
C GLY A 246 12.73 20.36 -8.77
N LEU A 247 12.91 21.34 -9.69
CA LEU A 247 13.61 21.11 -10.97
C LEU A 247 15.08 20.70 -10.82
N PHE A 248 15.69 21.03 -9.71
CA PHE A 248 17.08 20.69 -9.38
C PHE A 248 17.19 19.57 -8.34
N GLY A 249 16.06 18.98 -7.96
CA GLY A 249 16.01 17.86 -7.04
C GLY A 249 16.75 16.66 -7.62
N GLY A 250 17.88 16.36 -7.01
CA GLY A 250 18.77 15.29 -7.44
C GLY A 250 18.17 13.90 -7.24
N ARG A 251 18.80 12.94 -7.88
CA ARG A 251 18.67 11.55 -7.50
C ARG A 251 19.51 11.28 -6.25
N GLN A 252 19.04 10.39 -5.41
CA GLN A 252 19.79 9.85 -4.29
C GLN A 252 20.02 8.35 -4.48
N GLU A 253 20.95 7.78 -3.74
CA GLU A 253 21.14 6.33 -3.70
C GLU A 253 19.92 5.62 -3.11
N THR A 254 19.52 4.52 -3.73
CA THR A 254 18.50 3.65 -3.18
C THR A 254 19.08 2.83 -2.03
N LEU A 255 18.41 2.81 -0.88
CA LEU A 255 18.83 2.02 0.26
C LEU A 255 18.22 0.61 0.19
N MET A 256 18.99 -0.39 0.61
CA MET A 256 18.50 -1.77 0.75
C MET A 256 17.27 -1.80 1.67
N PHE A 257 16.23 -2.56 1.29
CA PHE A 257 14.95 -2.56 1.98
C PHE A 257 14.40 -1.15 2.23
N ASN A 258 14.67 -0.21 1.32
CA ASN A 258 14.24 1.19 1.43
C ASN A 258 14.72 1.88 2.74
N GLY A 259 15.84 1.42 3.29
CA GLY A 259 16.40 1.93 4.54
C GLY A 259 15.86 1.30 5.82
N TYR A 260 15.13 0.19 5.72
CA TYR A 260 14.60 -0.57 6.86
C TYR A 260 15.35 -1.90 7.10
N GLU A 261 16.59 -2.02 6.60
CA GLU A 261 17.39 -3.24 6.64
C GLU A 261 17.52 -3.78 8.07
N ASP A 262 17.86 -2.94 9.05
CA ASP A 262 18.02 -3.34 10.45
C ASP A 262 16.77 -4.00 11.06
N GLN A 263 15.59 -3.64 10.56
CA GLN A 263 14.32 -4.15 11.07
C GLN A 263 13.84 -5.41 10.36
N VAL A 264 14.17 -5.57 9.06
CA VAL A 264 13.50 -6.58 8.22
C VAL A 264 14.45 -7.60 7.59
N ALA A 265 15.77 -7.38 7.56
CA ALA A 265 16.70 -8.28 6.90
C ALA A 265 16.61 -9.73 7.44
N SER A 266 16.35 -9.89 8.72
CA SER A 266 16.20 -11.21 9.36
C SER A 266 15.04 -12.04 8.80
N LEU A 267 13.99 -11.42 8.26
CA LEU A 267 12.87 -12.11 7.59
C LEU A 267 13.32 -12.89 6.35
N TYR A 268 14.43 -12.47 5.76
CA TYR A 268 14.96 -13.01 4.48
C TYR A 268 16.26 -13.75 4.66
N ALA A 269 16.64 -14.10 5.89
CA ALA A 269 17.86 -14.85 6.18
C ALA A 269 17.86 -16.20 5.42
N GLY A 270 18.92 -16.47 4.65
CA GLY A 270 19.06 -17.67 3.86
C GLY A 270 18.38 -17.64 2.48
N MET A 271 17.70 -16.54 2.11
CA MET A 271 17.14 -16.34 0.78
C MET A 271 18.17 -15.69 -0.16
N ASP A 272 18.11 -16.03 -1.43
CA ASP A 272 18.87 -15.36 -2.49
C ASP A 272 18.05 -14.18 -3.02
N LEU A 273 18.30 -12.98 -2.50
CA LEU A 273 17.51 -11.78 -2.84
C LEU A 273 17.67 -11.31 -4.30
N ALA A 274 18.57 -11.91 -5.07
CA ALA A 274 18.65 -11.69 -6.51
C ALA A 274 17.67 -12.57 -7.29
N LYS A 275 17.18 -13.66 -6.68
CA LYS A 275 16.20 -14.60 -7.27
C LYS A 275 14.86 -14.51 -6.59
N ASP A 276 14.86 -14.34 -5.27
CA ASP A 276 13.69 -14.25 -4.42
C ASP A 276 13.28 -12.76 -4.28
N TYR A 277 12.93 -12.14 -5.39
CA TYR A 277 12.54 -10.71 -5.42
C TYR A 277 11.06 -10.49 -5.75
#